data_ec84a6af42e79c76120a71f8e0f3bd52
#
_entry.id   ec84a6af42e79c76120a71f8e0f3bd52
#
_cell.length_a   1.000
_cell.length_b   1.000
_cell.length_c   1.000
_cell.angle_alpha   90.00
_cell.angle_beta   90.00
_cell.angle_gamma   90.00
#
_symmetry.space_group_name_H-M   'P 1'
#
loop_
_entity.id
_entity.type
_entity.pdbx_description
1 polymer ?
#
loop_
_entity_poly.entity_id
_entity_poly.type
_entity_poly.pdbx_seq_one_letter_code
_entity_poly.pdbx_strand_id
1 'polypeptide(L)'
;MYAIKENMKKTYEIMMDTHVHTITSVHAYNTIFECVQNAKLNGIESFVVTDHFGPYFLNGSLFQHYAAICNMRHINEKINDIRIITGVEIDIIDKEGNLAFYDSYFSFDKKKSVCEKLLEKVEVVIASCHEFEHQYNYFENTEMFINAMKNPKVNILGHCDRITQTFDINKVLSMAKKKNKIIELNCSSLEGSDLMAQRLKELAIKCAENSVMVSVGTDAHFAYKIGDFTKIKQLLNNINFPVELIVNTNYEKFFNCLSKQRKNNSS
;
A
#
# COMPACT_ATOMS: atom_id res chain seq x y z
N MET A 1 47.18 7.15 11.41
CA MET A 1 46.08 6.71 12.29
C MET A 1 44.78 7.05 11.57
N TYR A 2 44.27 6.15 10.73
CA TYR A 2 43.02 6.33 9.99
C TYR A 2 41.87 5.98 10.93
N ALA A 3 41.08 6.99 11.31
CA ALA A 3 39.85 6.77 12.06
C ALA A 3 38.86 6.01 11.15
N ILE A 4 38.59 4.77 11.50
CA ILE A 4 37.47 4.00 10.95
C ILE A 4 36.23 4.74 11.40
N LYS A 5 35.54 5.46 10.46
CA LYS A 5 34.19 5.94 10.72
C LYS A 5 33.33 4.69 10.94
N GLU A 6 33.01 4.39 12.18
CA GLU A 6 31.95 3.46 12.51
C GLU A 6 30.68 3.94 11.77
N ASN A 7 30.22 3.14 10.84
CA ASN A 7 28.91 3.34 10.21
C ASN A 7 27.87 3.18 11.32
N MET A 8 27.44 4.28 11.92
CA MET A 8 26.30 4.27 12.84
C MET A 8 25.12 3.67 12.06
N LYS A 9 24.65 2.49 12.50
CA LYS A 9 23.45 1.88 11.94
C LYS A 9 22.30 2.89 12.06
N LYS A 10 21.68 3.24 10.95
CA LYS A 10 20.50 4.09 10.95
C LYS A 10 19.38 3.41 11.72
N THR A 11 18.72 4.14 12.59
CA THR A 11 17.51 3.66 13.25
C THR A 11 16.31 4.03 12.39
N TYR A 12 15.62 3.03 11.85
CA TYR A 12 14.38 3.24 11.10
C TYR A 12 13.20 3.14 12.06
N GLU A 13 12.67 4.29 12.47
CA GLU A 13 11.43 4.37 13.22
C GLU A 13 10.27 4.35 12.22
N ILE A 14 9.48 3.29 12.23
CA ILE A 14 8.27 3.13 11.44
C ILE A 14 7.15 2.91 12.44
N MET A 15 6.33 3.96 12.64
CA MET A 15 5.31 3.98 13.68
C MET A 15 3.91 3.74 13.15
N MET A 16 3.79 3.51 11.83
CA MET A 16 2.51 3.27 11.17
C MET A 16 2.62 2.12 10.20
N ASP A 17 1.64 1.22 10.22
CA ASP A 17 1.50 0.15 9.21
C ASP A 17 0.50 0.58 8.15
N THR A 18 0.93 0.69 6.90
CA THR A 18 0.09 1.22 5.83
C THR A 18 -0.70 0.16 5.08
N HIS A 19 -0.53 -1.13 5.41
CA HIS A 19 -1.15 -2.23 4.68
C HIS A 19 -1.51 -3.39 5.63
N VAL A 20 -2.78 -3.45 6.04
CA VAL A 20 -3.29 -4.45 7.00
C VAL A 20 -4.66 -4.95 6.56
N HIS A 21 -4.85 -6.26 6.59
CA HIS A 21 -6.11 -6.94 6.26
C HIS A 21 -6.85 -7.42 7.49
N THR A 22 -8.17 -7.51 7.37
CA THR A 22 -9.06 -8.07 8.38
C THR A 22 -9.87 -9.24 7.82
N ILE A 23 -10.72 -9.82 8.65
CA ILE A 23 -11.67 -10.86 8.22
C ILE A 23 -12.65 -10.41 7.13
N THR A 24 -12.65 -9.14 6.74
CA THR A 24 -13.37 -8.64 5.57
C THR A 24 -12.72 -9.16 4.28
N SER A 25 -11.40 -9.30 4.26
CA SER A 25 -10.66 -10.00 3.21
C SER A 25 -10.82 -11.52 3.35
N VAL A 26 -11.09 -12.23 2.25
CA VAL A 26 -11.49 -13.67 2.26
C VAL A 26 -10.44 -14.62 2.84
N HIS A 27 -9.19 -14.21 2.94
CA HIS A 27 -8.07 -15.04 3.41
C HIS A 27 -7.25 -14.39 4.54
N ALA A 28 -7.80 -13.35 5.18
CA ALA A 28 -7.23 -12.80 6.40
C ALA A 28 -8.01 -13.28 7.64
N TYR A 29 -7.35 -13.29 8.79
CA TYR A 29 -7.84 -13.94 10.00
C TYR A 29 -7.95 -13.00 11.20
N ASN A 30 -7.79 -11.68 10.98
CA ASN A 30 -7.75 -10.69 12.04
C ASN A 30 -9.10 -9.98 12.20
N THR A 31 -9.55 -9.81 13.42
CA THR A 31 -10.53 -8.77 13.75
C THR A 31 -9.83 -7.43 14.01
N ILE A 32 -10.57 -6.31 13.92
CA ILE A 32 -10.03 -4.97 14.24
C ILE A 32 -9.43 -4.91 15.65
N PHE A 33 -10.04 -5.57 16.62
CA PHE A 33 -9.54 -5.54 18.00
C PHE A 33 -8.24 -6.32 18.16
N GLU A 34 -8.07 -7.43 17.46
CA GLU A 34 -6.80 -8.15 17.39
C GLU A 34 -5.72 -7.33 16.70
N CYS A 35 -6.10 -6.58 15.63
CA CYS A 35 -5.18 -5.64 14.98
C CYS A 35 -4.69 -4.56 15.95
N VAL A 36 -5.61 -3.91 16.68
CA VAL A 36 -5.27 -2.90 17.69
C VAL A 36 -4.36 -3.47 18.78
N GLN A 37 -4.68 -4.66 19.28
CA GLN A 37 -3.90 -5.31 20.33
C GLN A 37 -2.47 -5.58 19.89
N ASN A 38 -2.28 -6.12 18.68
CA ASN A 38 -0.95 -6.41 18.15
C ASN A 38 -0.19 -5.15 17.72
N ALA A 39 -0.87 -4.14 17.16
CA ALA A 39 -0.28 -2.83 16.90
C ALA A 39 0.36 -2.24 18.17
N LYS A 40 -0.36 -2.31 19.29
CA LYS A 40 0.13 -1.86 20.60
C LYS A 40 1.33 -2.69 21.09
N LEU A 41 1.27 -4.02 20.95
CA LEU A 41 2.37 -4.92 21.35
C LEU A 41 3.64 -4.65 20.53
N ASN A 42 3.51 -4.33 19.24
CA ASN A 42 4.63 -4.05 18.34
C ASN A 42 5.05 -2.57 18.36
N GLY A 43 4.44 -1.75 19.22
CA GLY A 43 4.85 -0.37 19.47
C GLY A 43 4.58 0.59 18.30
N ILE A 44 3.60 0.29 17.42
CA ILE A 44 3.17 1.24 16.39
C ILE A 44 1.97 2.06 16.88
N GLU A 45 1.85 3.29 16.40
CA GLU A 45 0.82 4.25 16.83
C GLU A 45 -0.46 4.20 15.97
N SER A 46 -0.36 3.65 14.77
CA SER A 46 -1.45 3.64 13.81
C SER A 46 -1.31 2.56 12.74
N PHE A 47 -2.43 2.17 12.15
CA PHE A 47 -2.45 1.32 10.95
C PHE A 47 -3.60 1.70 10.01
N VAL A 48 -3.46 1.36 8.74
CA VAL A 48 -4.51 1.48 7.72
C VAL A 48 -5.14 0.12 7.50
N VAL A 49 -6.46 0.03 7.63
CA VAL A 49 -7.22 -1.15 7.22
C VAL A 49 -7.41 -1.07 5.71
N THR A 50 -6.82 -2.00 4.98
CA THR A 50 -6.77 -2.02 3.52
C THR A 50 -7.30 -3.32 2.97
N ASP A 51 -8.48 -3.73 3.44
CA ASP A 51 -9.09 -4.96 2.95
C ASP A 51 -9.19 -4.96 1.42
N HIS A 52 -8.99 -6.13 0.81
CA HIS A 52 -9.02 -6.31 -0.64
C HIS A 52 -10.34 -5.87 -1.27
N PHE A 53 -10.27 -5.26 -2.43
CA PHE A 53 -11.43 -4.96 -3.26
C PHE A 53 -11.13 -5.26 -4.73
N GLY A 54 -11.46 -6.48 -5.13
CA GLY A 54 -11.24 -6.99 -6.48
C GLY A 54 -12.16 -8.17 -6.79
N PRO A 55 -12.29 -8.57 -8.04
CA PRO A 55 -13.22 -9.63 -8.46
C PRO A 55 -13.01 -10.96 -7.75
N TYR A 56 -11.75 -11.28 -7.40
CA TYR A 56 -11.38 -12.55 -6.77
C TYR A 56 -11.42 -12.53 -5.24
N PHE A 57 -11.62 -11.35 -4.64
CA PHE A 57 -11.55 -11.16 -3.19
C PHE A 57 -12.88 -10.80 -2.54
N LEU A 58 -13.99 -10.98 -3.27
CA LEU A 58 -15.30 -10.66 -2.72
C LEU A 58 -15.70 -11.63 -1.60
N ASN A 59 -16.01 -11.09 -0.44
CA ASN A 59 -16.63 -11.81 0.66
C ASN A 59 -18.15 -11.60 0.57
N GLY A 60 -18.86 -12.54 -0.03
CA GLY A 60 -20.27 -12.43 -0.35
C GLY A 60 -20.56 -11.69 -1.67
N SER A 61 -21.68 -10.98 -1.76
CA SER A 61 -22.00 -10.18 -2.93
C SER A 61 -21.15 -8.91 -2.98
N LEU A 62 -21.00 -8.33 -4.19
CA LEU A 62 -20.31 -7.06 -4.39
C LEU A 62 -20.82 -5.95 -3.44
N PHE A 63 -22.15 -5.88 -3.25
CA PHE A 63 -22.73 -4.87 -2.36
C PHE A 63 -22.40 -5.12 -0.89
N GLN A 64 -22.42 -6.38 -0.43
CA GLN A 64 -22.08 -6.73 0.95
C GLN A 64 -20.62 -6.39 1.26
N HIS A 65 -19.71 -6.77 0.37
CA HIS A 65 -18.29 -6.49 0.52
C HIS A 65 -18.00 -4.98 0.48
N TYR A 66 -18.55 -4.27 -0.50
CA TYR A 66 -18.51 -2.81 -0.57
C TYR A 66 -19.00 -2.16 0.74
N ALA A 67 -20.14 -2.61 1.26
CA ALA A 67 -20.73 -2.07 2.49
C ALA A 67 -19.83 -2.33 3.71
N ALA A 68 -19.21 -3.51 3.79
CA ALA A 68 -18.30 -3.84 4.88
C ALA A 68 -17.11 -2.88 4.93
N ILE A 69 -16.44 -2.64 3.80
CA ILE A 69 -15.32 -1.68 3.72
C ILE A 69 -15.80 -0.26 4.03
N CYS A 70 -16.91 0.20 3.42
CA CYS A 70 -17.40 1.56 3.62
C CYS A 70 -17.86 1.84 5.06
N ASN A 71 -18.33 0.84 5.79
CA ASN A 71 -18.77 0.99 7.17
C ASN A 71 -17.62 1.19 8.15
N MET A 72 -16.39 0.87 7.77
CA MET A 72 -15.20 1.15 8.58
C MET A 72 -15.07 2.63 8.96
N ARG A 73 -15.59 3.55 8.14
CA ARG A 73 -15.64 5.01 8.48
C ARG A 73 -16.37 5.34 9.78
N HIS A 74 -17.17 4.42 10.32
CA HIS A 74 -17.92 4.60 11.57
C HIS A 74 -17.17 4.06 12.80
N ILE A 75 -16.00 3.47 12.61
CA ILE A 75 -15.16 3.07 13.73
C ILE A 75 -14.61 4.30 14.45
N ASN A 76 -14.39 4.17 15.75
CA ASN A 76 -13.68 5.20 16.49
C ASN A 76 -12.28 5.40 15.90
N GLU A 77 -11.89 6.65 15.67
CA GLU A 77 -10.59 6.99 15.13
C GLU A 77 -9.42 6.41 15.95
N LYS A 78 -9.63 6.26 17.26
CA LYS A 78 -8.67 5.61 18.17
C LYS A 78 -9.35 4.58 19.07
N ILE A 79 -8.72 3.43 19.17
CA ILE A 79 -9.04 2.39 20.14
C ILE A 79 -7.75 2.04 20.89
N ASN A 80 -7.78 2.12 22.24
CA ASN A 80 -6.62 1.86 23.10
C ASN A 80 -5.35 2.63 22.68
N ASP A 81 -5.52 3.92 22.32
CA ASP A 81 -4.49 4.84 21.84
C ASP A 81 -3.94 4.55 20.44
N ILE A 82 -4.34 3.46 19.81
CA ILE A 82 -3.97 3.13 18.42
C ILE A 82 -4.95 3.79 17.46
N ARG A 83 -4.44 4.56 16.49
CA ARG A 83 -5.24 5.19 15.46
C ARG A 83 -5.53 4.21 14.33
N ILE A 84 -6.80 4.12 13.94
CA ILE A 84 -7.28 3.27 12.85
C ILE A 84 -7.67 4.18 11.69
N ILE A 85 -7.12 3.89 10.52
CA ILE A 85 -7.34 4.67 9.30
C ILE A 85 -8.08 3.79 8.31
N THR A 86 -9.10 4.37 7.67
CA THR A 86 -9.87 3.65 6.66
C THR A 86 -9.15 3.66 5.32
N GLY A 87 -8.98 2.51 4.74
CA GLY A 87 -8.35 2.36 3.44
C GLY A 87 -8.98 1.23 2.63
N VAL A 88 -8.37 0.97 1.51
CA VAL A 88 -8.69 -0.17 0.64
C VAL A 88 -7.45 -0.56 -0.15
N GLU A 89 -7.24 -1.84 -0.34
CA GLU A 89 -6.40 -2.35 -1.40
C GLU A 89 -7.29 -2.75 -2.57
N ILE A 90 -7.23 -1.95 -3.65
CA ILE A 90 -8.07 -2.16 -4.84
C ILE A 90 -7.24 -2.74 -5.99
N ASP A 91 -7.79 -3.75 -6.67
CA ASP A 91 -7.12 -4.38 -7.80
C ASP A 91 -7.02 -3.46 -9.00
N ILE A 92 -5.86 -3.46 -9.66
CA ILE A 92 -5.70 -3.02 -11.05
C ILE A 92 -6.06 -4.21 -11.92
N ILE A 93 -7.11 -4.09 -12.74
CA ILE A 93 -7.75 -5.23 -13.40
C ILE A 93 -7.40 -5.38 -14.88
N ASP A 94 -6.76 -4.39 -15.47
CA ASP A 94 -6.37 -4.42 -16.88
C ASP A 94 -5.09 -3.61 -17.16
N LYS A 95 -4.55 -3.79 -18.36
CA LYS A 95 -3.35 -3.08 -18.81
C LYS A 95 -3.55 -1.57 -19.02
N GLU A 96 -4.79 -1.13 -19.14
CA GLU A 96 -5.17 0.27 -19.19
C GLU A 96 -5.06 0.94 -17.80
N GLY A 97 -4.84 0.15 -16.74
CA GLY A 97 -4.70 0.62 -15.36
C GLY A 97 -6.02 0.94 -14.69
N ASN A 98 -7.13 0.37 -15.19
CA ASN A 98 -8.44 0.53 -14.56
C ASN A 98 -8.49 -0.22 -13.23
N LEU A 99 -9.20 0.37 -12.28
CA LEU A 99 -9.40 -0.20 -10.95
C LEU A 99 -10.65 -1.08 -10.93
N ALA A 100 -10.67 -2.08 -10.06
CA ALA A 100 -11.79 -3.02 -9.95
C ALA A 100 -13.15 -2.30 -9.86
N PHE A 101 -14.12 -2.81 -10.61
CA PHE A 101 -15.50 -2.29 -10.67
C PHE A 101 -15.63 -0.83 -11.15
N TYR A 102 -14.68 -0.36 -11.96
CA TYR A 102 -14.71 1.00 -12.55
C TYR A 102 -15.91 1.21 -13.49
N ASP A 103 -16.43 0.16 -14.09
CA ASP A 103 -17.56 0.14 -15.01
C ASP A 103 -18.82 -0.55 -14.42
N SER A 104 -18.78 -0.94 -13.16
CA SER A 104 -19.87 -1.60 -12.45
C SER A 104 -20.72 -0.59 -11.69
N TYR A 105 -22.04 -0.81 -11.65
CA TYR A 105 -22.98 0.12 -11.03
C TYR A 105 -24.00 -0.62 -10.17
N PHE A 106 -24.37 -0.05 -9.03
CA PHE A 106 -25.53 -0.56 -8.28
C PHE A 106 -26.83 -0.19 -8.98
N SER A 107 -27.80 -1.11 -9.00
CA SER A 107 -29.09 -0.93 -9.67
C SER A 107 -29.85 0.31 -9.18
N PHE A 108 -29.70 0.68 -7.91
CA PHE A 108 -30.35 1.82 -7.28
C PHE A 108 -29.64 3.16 -7.48
N ASP A 109 -28.38 3.17 -7.96
CA ASP A 109 -27.63 4.38 -8.25
C ASP A 109 -26.61 4.13 -9.35
N LYS A 110 -26.91 4.61 -10.55
CA LYS A 110 -26.09 4.49 -11.75
C LYS A 110 -25.30 5.75 -12.09
N LYS A 111 -25.24 6.75 -11.19
CA LYS A 111 -24.52 8.02 -11.46
C LYS A 111 -23.00 7.88 -11.32
N LYS A 112 -22.57 7.03 -10.40
CA LYS A 112 -21.15 6.74 -10.14
C LYS A 112 -20.95 5.24 -10.14
N SER A 113 -19.81 4.79 -10.66
CA SER A 113 -19.41 3.38 -10.56
C SER A 113 -19.21 2.96 -9.10
N VAL A 114 -19.18 1.65 -8.87
CA VAL A 114 -18.91 1.08 -7.54
C VAL A 114 -17.53 1.50 -7.06
N CYS A 115 -16.54 1.50 -7.97
CA CYS A 115 -15.20 1.99 -7.70
C CYS A 115 -15.21 3.45 -7.21
N GLU A 116 -15.81 4.37 -7.99
CA GLU A 116 -15.87 5.79 -7.61
C GLU A 116 -16.52 6.01 -6.24
N LYS A 117 -17.63 5.30 -5.96
CA LYS A 117 -18.31 5.38 -4.66
C LYS A 117 -17.43 4.91 -3.51
N LEU A 118 -16.67 3.83 -3.70
CA LEU A 118 -15.75 3.30 -2.69
C LEU A 118 -14.63 4.30 -2.40
N LEU A 119 -13.98 4.79 -3.45
CA LEU A 119 -12.84 5.71 -3.34
C LEU A 119 -13.19 7.07 -2.70
N GLU A 120 -14.48 7.41 -2.63
CA GLU A 120 -14.97 8.58 -1.88
C GLU A 120 -15.17 8.32 -0.38
N LYS A 121 -15.16 7.05 0.05
CA LYS A 121 -15.47 6.65 1.43
C LYS A 121 -14.26 6.26 2.25
N VAL A 122 -13.11 6.09 1.61
CA VAL A 122 -11.86 5.70 2.26
C VAL A 122 -10.83 6.83 2.22
N GLU A 123 -9.91 6.82 3.18
CA GLU A 123 -8.88 7.86 3.32
C GLU A 123 -7.62 7.50 2.54
N VAL A 124 -7.31 6.20 2.43
CA VAL A 124 -6.10 5.67 1.77
C VAL A 124 -6.49 4.63 0.73
N VAL A 125 -5.91 4.75 -0.45
CA VAL A 125 -6.11 3.81 -1.55
C VAL A 125 -4.75 3.25 -1.98
N ILE A 126 -4.59 1.96 -1.81
CA ILE A 126 -3.50 1.17 -2.39
C ILE A 126 -4.04 0.55 -3.68
N ALA A 127 -3.36 0.76 -4.80
CA ALA A 127 -3.68 0.08 -6.05
C ALA A 127 -2.64 -1.02 -6.28
N SER A 128 -3.10 -2.26 -6.38
CA SER A 128 -2.25 -3.46 -6.48
C SER A 128 -2.61 -4.29 -7.71
N CYS A 129 -1.64 -4.99 -8.27
CA CYS A 129 -1.87 -5.97 -9.33
C CYS A 129 -1.73 -7.37 -8.75
N HIS A 130 -2.83 -8.12 -8.75
CA HIS A 130 -2.86 -9.55 -8.43
C HIS A 130 -3.10 -10.33 -9.71
N GLU A 131 -2.09 -10.93 -10.29
CA GLU A 131 -2.10 -11.58 -11.63
C GLU A 131 -2.88 -12.91 -11.63
N PHE A 132 -4.21 -12.89 -11.44
CA PHE A 132 -5.00 -14.12 -11.43
C PHE A 132 -5.32 -14.69 -12.82
N GLU A 133 -5.62 -13.81 -13.79
CA GLU A 133 -6.07 -14.24 -15.13
C GLU A 133 -5.11 -13.83 -16.24
N HIS A 134 -4.40 -12.72 -16.09
CA HIS A 134 -3.61 -12.12 -17.15
C HIS A 134 -2.19 -11.82 -16.70
N GLN A 135 -1.23 -12.33 -17.45
CA GLN A 135 0.17 -11.91 -17.33
C GLN A 135 0.46 -10.97 -18.49
N TYR A 136 0.77 -9.72 -18.14
CA TYR A 136 1.13 -8.72 -19.13
C TYR A 136 2.64 -8.70 -19.39
N ASN A 137 3.04 -8.30 -20.60
CA ASN A 137 4.45 -8.15 -20.93
C ASN A 137 5.06 -6.91 -20.28
N TYR A 138 6.37 -6.74 -20.41
CA TYR A 138 7.13 -5.63 -19.82
C TYR A 138 6.54 -4.25 -20.13
N PHE A 139 6.12 -4.00 -21.36
CA PHE A 139 5.57 -2.71 -21.78
C PHE A 139 4.16 -2.50 -21.23
N GLU A 140 3.33 -3.52 -21.29
CA GLU A 140 1.96 -3.50 -20.77
C GLU A 140 1.95 -3.28 -19.23
N ASN A 141 2.81 -3.98 -18.49
CA ASN A 141 2.97 -3.76 -17.04
C ASN A 141 3.41 -2.32 -16.72
N THR A 142 4.33 -1.78 -17.52
CA THR A 142 4.78 -0.40 -17.35
C THR A 142 3.63 0.58 -17.51
N GLU A 143 2.86 0.47 -18.59
CA GLU A 143 1.72 1.36 -18.87
C GLU A 143 0.59 1.16 -17.84
N MET A 144 0.31 -0.06 -17.43
CA MET A 144 -0.67 -0.39 -16.39
C MET A 144 -0.39 0.39 -15.10
N PHE A 145 0.83 0.30 -14.57
CA PHE A 145 1.19 1.01 -13.34
C PHE A 145 1.17 2.53 -13.51
N ILE A 146 1.68 3.03 -14.66
CA ILE A 146 1.64 4.45 -14.98
C ILE A 146 0.19 4.96 -15.02
N ASN A 147 -0.70 4.23 -15.66
CA ASN A 147 -2.10 4.63 -15.83
C ASN A 147 -2.86 4.56 -14.49
N ALA A 148 -2.69 3.51 -13.69
CA ALA A 148 -3.29 3.42 -12.36
C ALA A 148 -2.90 4.62 -11.48
N MET A 149 -1.63 5.05 -11.54
CA MET A 149 -1.15 6.22 -10.79
C MET A 149 -1.67 7.57 -11.34
N LYS A 150 -2.25 7.63 -12.54
CA LYS A 150 -2.94 8.84 -13.04
C LYS A 150 -4.26 9.07 -12.30
N ASN A 151 -4.87 8.04 -11.73
CA ASN A 151 -6.06 8.20 -10.91
C ASN A 151 -5.75 9.07 -9.67
N PRO A 152 -6.44 10.21 -9.48
CA PRO A 152 -6.13 11.12 -8.37
C PRO A 152 -6.40 10.52 -6.99
N LYS A 153 -7.24 9.50 -6.89
CA LYS A 153 -7.60 8.83 -5.64
C LYS A 153 -6.58 7.80 -5.19
N VAL A 154 -5.83 7.19 -6.11
CA VAL A 154 -4.75 6.26 -5.77
C VAL A 154 -3.65 7.01 -5.02
N ASN A 155 -3.29 6.53 -3.85
CA ASN A 155 -2.25 7.11 -3.01
C ASN A 155 -0.93 6.35 -3.11
N ILE A 156 -1.02 5.02 -3.08
CA ILE A 156 0.10 4.08 -3.00
C ILE A 156 -0.01 3.09 -4.14
N LEU A 157 1.10 2.81 -4.81
CA LEU A 157 1.23 1.64 -5.68
C LEU A 157 1.71 0.47 -4.82
N GLY A 158 0.85 -0.53 -4.63
CA GLY A 158 1.10 -1.69 -3.78
C GLY A 158 2.00 -2.71 -4.43
N HIS A 159 2.88 -3.33 -3.67
CA HIS A 159 3.77 -4.47 -3.96
C HIS A 159 4.03 -4.75 -5.46
N CYS A 160 4.33 -3.73 -6.25
CA CYS A 160 4.57 -3.84 -7.69
C CYS A 160 5.78 -4.73 -8.06
N ASP A 161 6.62 -5.07 -7.08
CA ASP A 161 7.72 -6.02 -7.19
C ASP A 161 7.27 -7.49 -7.35
N ARG A 162 5.99 -7.80 -7.06
CA ARG A 162 5.48 -9.20 -7.04
C ARG A 162 4.96 -9.73 -8.37
N ILE A 163 4.74 -8.89 -9.37
CA ILE A 163 4.22 -9.33 -10.66
C ILE A 163 5.20 -10.28 -11.36
N THR A 164 4.68 -11.23 -12.14
CA THR A 164 5.47 -12.28 -12.80
C THR A 164 6.48 -11.72 -13.80
N GLN A 165 6.03 -10.85 -14.70
CA GLN A 165 6.88 -10.15 -15.65
C GLN A 165 7.31 -8.80 -15.09
N THR A 166 8.54 -8.39 -15.38
CA THR A 166 9.06 -7.10 -14.95
C THR A 166 8.43 -5.91 -15.71
N PHE A 167 8.82 -4.71 -15.34
CA PHE A 167 8.38 -3.45 -15.95
C PHE A 167 9.52 -2.42 -15.95
N ASP A 168 9.35 -1.31 -16.65
CA ASP A 168 10.30 -0.21 -16.63
C ASP A 168 10.21 0.57 -15.30
N ILE A 169 11.01 0.15 -14.34
CA ILE A 169 11.07 0.75 -13.00
C ILE A 169 11.27 2.27 -13.10
N ASN A 170 12.18 2.75 -13.97
CA ASN A 170 12.51 4.17 -14.04
C ASN A 170 11.33 5.01 -14.55
N LYS A 171 10.57 4.50 -15.54
CA LYS A 171 9.35 5.19 -16.02
C LYS A 171 8.27 5.21 -14.95
N VAL A 172 8.04 4.10 -14.25
CA VAL A 172 7.05 4.01 -13.17
C VAL A 172 7.42 4.96 -12.03
N LEU A 173 8.68 4.99 -11.58
CA LEU A 173 9.15 5.88 -10.53
C LEU A 173 9.12 7.36 -10.97
N SER A 174 9.40 7.66 -12.23
CA SER A 174 9.25 9.02 -12.79
C SER A 174 7.80 9.49 -12.69
N MET A 175 6.83 8.62 -13.01
CA MET A 175 5.40 8.93 -12.85
C MET A 175 5.03 9.09 -11.39
N ALA A 176 5.48 8.19 -10.51
CA ALA A 176 5.23 8.28 -9.07
C ALA A 176 5.72 9.63 -8.52
N LYS A 177 6.94 10.03 -8.85
CA LYS A 177 7.51 11.33 -8.46
C LYS A 177 6.70 12.50 -9.01
N LYS A 178 6.38 12.49 -10.32
CA LYS A 178 5.60 13.54 -10.99
C LYS A 178 4.23 13.74 -10.35
N LYS A 179 3.58 12.66 -9.92
CA LYS A 179 2.25 12.68 -9.34
C LYS A 179 2.24 12.64 -7.79
N ASN A 180 3.43 12.71 -7.18
CA ASN A 180 3.63 12.53 -5.73
C ASN A 180 3.04 11.23 -5.19
N LYS A 181 2.97 10.17 -6.00
CA LYS A 181 2.51 8.85 -5.55
C LYS A 181 3.58 8.18 -4.70
N ILE A 182 3.14 7.32 -3.79
CA ILE A 182 3.98 6.57 -2.88
C ILE A 182 4.17 5.17 -3.49
N ILE A 183 5.38 4.64 -3.42
CA ILE A 183 5.67 3.25 -3.76
C ILE A 183 5.71 2.44 -2.47
N GLU A 184 5.03 1.31 -2.44
CA GLU A 184 5.08 0.44 -1.29
C GLU A 184 6.36 -0.43 -1.30
N LEU A 185 7.01 -0.50 -0.14
CA LEU A 185 7.98 -1.53 0.20
C LEU A 185 7.28 -2.53 1.13
N ASN A 186 6.79 -3.62 0.55
CA ASN A 186 5.92 -4.56 1.23
C ASN A 186 6.74 -5.67 1.94
N CYS A 187 6.50 -5.84 3.25
CA CYS A 187 7.26 -6.78 4.08
C CYS A 187 7.06 -8.24 3.67
N SER A 188 5.86 -8.62 3.19
CA SER A 188 5.60 -10.00 2.78
C SER A 188 6.44 -10.42 1.56
N SER A 189 6.94 -9.48 0.74
CA SER A 189 7.88 -9.79 -0.36
C SER A 189 9.19 -10.39 0.15
N LEU A 190 9.57 -10.13 1.41
CA LEU A 190 10.75 -10.71 2.06
C LEU A 190 10.49 -12.11 2.66
N GLU A 191 9.25 -12.55 2.64
CA GLU A 191 8.82 -13.86 3.15
C GLU A 191 8.47 -14.84 2.03
N GLY A 192 8.40 -14.36 0.80
CA GLY A 192 8.15 -15.16 -0.40
C GLY A 192 9.42 -15.84 -0.92
N SER A 193 9.64 -15.78 -2.22
CA SER A 193 10.83 -16.35 -2.86
C SER A 193 12.03 -15.39 -2.80
N ASP A 194 13.25 -15.95 -2.97
CA ASP A 194 14.47 -15.14 -3.10
C ASP A 194 14.37 -14.11 -4.23
N LEU A 195 13.68 -14.47 -5.31
CA LEU A 195 13.44 -13.56 -6.43
C LEU A 195 12.59 -12.35 -6.03
N MET A 196 11.53 -12.55 -5.22
CA MET A 196 10.70 -11.45 -4.71
C MET A 196 11.51 -10.55 -3.78
N ALA A 197 12.28 -11.13 -2.87
CA ALA A 197 13.16 -10.37 -1.98
C ALA A 197 14.21 -9.56 -2.75
N GLN A 198 14.78 -10.12 -3.83
CA GLN A 198 15.73 -9.43 -4.70
C GLN A 198 15.05 -8.26 -5.45
N ARG A 199 13.84 -8.46 -5.99
CA ARG A 199 13.07 -7.42 -6.68
C ARG A 199 12.68 -6.28 -5.76
N LEU A 200 12.25 -6.58 -4.53
CA LEU A 200 11.97 -5.56 -3.52
C LEU A 200 13.22 -4.74 -3.20
N LYS A 201 14.38 -5.41 -3.05
CA LYS A 201 15.66 -4.72 -2.82
C LYS A 201 16.02 -3.79 -3.98
N GLU A 202 15.86 -4.25 -5.22
CA GLU A 202 16.09 -3.44 -6.42
C GLU A 202 15.14 -2.23 -6.46
N LEU A 203 13.84 -2.46 -6.21
CA LEU A 203 12.83 -1.40 -6.14
C LEU A 203 13.21 -0.34 -5.09
N ALA A 204 13.61 -0.77 -3.89
CA ALA A 204 14.03 0.13 -2.82
C ALA A 204 15.25 0.98 -3.24
N ILE A 205 16.27 0.35 -3.83
CA ILE A 205 17.46 1.07 -4.34
C ILE A 205 17.04 2.10 -5.39
N LYS A 206 16.19 1.72 -6.35
CA LYS A 206 15.71 2.63 -7.39
C LYS A 206 14.85 3.78 -6.85
N CYS A 207 14.03 3.53 -5.84
CA CYS A 207 13.31 4.59 -5.13
C CYS A 207 14.26 5.60 -4.49
N ALA A 208 15.33 5.13 -3.82
CA ALA A 208 16.34 5.98 -3.21
C ALA A 208 17.08 6.83 -4.26
N GLU A 209 17.58 6.20 -5.35
CA GLU A 209 18.28 6.87 -6.44
C GLU A 209 17.44 7.97 -7.11
N ASN A 210 16.13 7.75 -7.25
CA ASN A 210 15.21 8.69 -7.88
C ASN A 210 14.54 9.65 -6.88
N SER A 211 14.83 9.55 -5.59
CA SER A 211 14.19 10.35 -4.52
C SER A 211 12.66 10.23 -4.56
N VAL A 212 12.15 8.99 -4.69
CA VAL A 212 10.72 8.66 -4.67
C VAL A 212 10.31 8.31 -3.25
N MET A 213 9.18 8.85 -2.81
CA MET A 213 8.62 8.56 -1.48
C MET A 213 8.13 7.12 -1.41
N VAL A 214 8.41 6.46 -0.28
CA VAL A 214 7.98 5.08 -0.04
C VAL A 214 7.18 4.96 1.25
N SER A 215 6.24 4.02 1.29
CA SER A 215 5.64 3.52 2.53
C SER A 215 6.10 2.09 2.80
N VAL A 216 6.10 1.69 4.05
CA VAL A 216 6.36 0.32 4.47
C VAL A 216 5.06 -0.27 5.00
N GLY A 217 4.57 -1.34 4.38
CA GLY A 217 3.39 -2.07 4.80
C GLY A 217 3.72 -3.53 5.12
N THR A 218 3.07 -4.09 6.14
CA THR A 218 3.27 -5.51 6.46
C THR A 218 2.47 -6.43 5.56
N ASP A 219 1.34 -5.95 5.03
CA ASP A 219 0.37 -6.77 4.31
C ASP A 219 -0.13 -7.93 5.20
N ALA A 220 -0.39 -7.57 6.47
CA ALA A 220 -0.66 -8.53 7.52
C ALA A 220 -2.05 -9.17 7.36
N HIS A 221 -2.07 -10.47 7.12
CA HIS A 221 -3.26 -11.32 7.11
C HIS A 221 -3.46 -12.05 8.47
N PHE A 222 -2.47 -11.94 9.34
CA PHE A 222 -2.47 -12.43 10.72
C PHE A 222 -2.05 -11.31 11.66
N ALA A 223 -2.79 -11.09 12.75
CA ALA A 223 -2.60 -9.94 13.64
C ALA A 223 -1.18 -9.81 14.20
N TYR A 224 -0.50 -10.91 14.49
CA TYR A 224 0.86 -10.91 15.01
C TYR A 224 1.92 -10.35 14.04
N LYS A 225 1.58 -10.21 12.75
CA LYS A 225 2.44 -9.61 11.73
C LYS A 225 2.37 -8.08 11.68
N ILE A 226 1.31 -7.48 12.22
CA ILE A 226 1.09 -6.04 12.18
C ILE A 226 2.25 -5.32 12.88
N GLY A 227 2.91 -4.41 12.16
CA GLY A 227 4.06 -3.66 12.68
C GLY A 227 5.36 -4.48 12.79
N ASP A 228 5.42 -5.73 12.33
CA ASP A 228 6.67 -6.50 12.26
C ASP A 228 7.53 -6.01 11.07
N PHE A 229 8.24 -4.95 11.31
CA PHE A 229 9.16 -4.35 10.33
C PHE A 229 10.60 -4.87 10.46
N THR A 230 10.84 -5.99 11.14
CA THR A 230 12.18 -6.46 11.45
C THR A 230 13.03 -6.71 10.20
N LYS A 231 12.52 -7.49 9.25
CA LYS A 231 13.25 -7.84 8.02
C LYS A 231 13.45 -6.65 7.10
N ILE A 232 12.43 -5.81 6.94
CA ILE A 232 12.52 -4.64 6.07
C ILE A 232 13.50 -3.60 6.64
N LYS A 233 13.53 -3.39 7.95
CA LYS A 233 14.53 -2.52 8.61
C LYS A 233 15.96 -3.01 8.37
N GLN A 234 16.18 -4.33 8.36
CA GLN A 234 17.49 -4.92 8.00
C GLN A 234 17.85 -4.62 6.54
N LEU A 235 16.89 -4.81 5.60
CA LEU A 235 17.09 -4.48 4.19
C LEU A 235 17.44 -3.00 4.00
N LEU A 236 16.66 -2.09 4.60
CA LEU A 236 16.87 -0.64 4.51
C LEU A 236 18.26 -0.23 5.09
N ASN A 237 18.68 -0.85 6.19
CA ASN A 237 20.04 -0.66 6.75
C ASN A 237 21.13 -1.13 5.79
N ASN A 238 20.96 -2.31 5.20
CA ASN A 238 21.96 -2.92 4.31
C ASN A 238 22.18 -2.07 3.04
N ILE A 239 21.16 -1.38 2.56
CA ILE A 239 21.26 -0.49 1.38
C ILE A 239 21.43 0.99 1.75
N ASN A 240 21.55 1.30 3.05
CA ASN A 240 21.66 2.67 3.56
C ASN A 240 20.54 3.60 3.06
N PHE A 241 19.28 3.12 3.05
CA PHE A 241 18.13 3.83 2.50
C PHE A 241 17.94 5.22 3.16
N PRO A 242 17.57 6.26 2.42
CA PRO A 242 17.28 7.59 2.98
C PRO A 242 16.00 7.59 3.84
N VAL A 243 16.11 7.85 5.15
CA VAL A 243 14.98 7.82 6.09
C VAL A 243 13.90 8.87 5.74
N GLU A 244 14.32 9.98 5.19
CA GLU A 244 13.43 11.07 4.77
C GLU A 244 12.45 10.66 3.69
N LEU A 245 12.75 9.64 2.88
CA LEU A 245 11.85 9.12 1.84
C LEU A 245 10.77 8.18 2.39
N ILE A 246 10.89 7.67 3.61
CA ILE A 246 9.87 6.83 4.24
C ILE A 246 8.77 7.74 4.80
N VAL A 247 7.54 7.64 4.27
CA VAL A 247 6.44 8.54 4.65
C VAL A 247 5.75 8.14 5.94
N ASN A 248 5.75 6.87 6.31
CA ASN A 248 5.02 6.34 7.46
C ASN A 248 5.90 6.13 8.71
N THR A 249 6.91 6.99 8.86
CA THR A 249 7.66 7.09 10.12
C THR A 249 6.79 7.58 11.28
N ASN A 250 5.74 8.34 10.99
CA ASN A 250 4.66 8.70 11.89
C ASN A 250 3.40 9.11 11.10
N TYR A 251 2.27 9.23 11.81
CA TYR A 251 0.97 9.60 11.23
C TYR A 251 1.00 10.96 10.49
N GLU A 252 1.57 11.98 11.12
CA GLU A 252 1.55 13.35 10.57
C GLU A 252 2.33 13.45 9.25
N LYS A 253 3.50 12.84 9.19
CA LYS A 253 4.31 12.82 7.96
C LYS A 253 3.57 12.14 6.82
N PHE A 254 2.91 11.01 7.11
CA PHE A 254 2.12 10.26 6.12
C PHE A 254 0.97 11.11 5.57
N PHE A 255 0.14 11.70 6.44
CA PHE A 255 -1.00 12.51 6.02
C PHE A 255 -0.60 13.82 5.35
N ASN A 256 0.54 14.41 5.74
CA ASN A 256 1.12 15.55 5.02
C ASN A 256 1.51 15.18 3.58
N CYS A 257 2.03 13.96 3.37
CA CYS A 257 2.32 13.46 2.03
C CYS A 257 1.03 13.29 1.20
N LEU A 258 -0.01 12.66 1.77
CA LEU A 258 -1.32 12.51 1.11
C LEU A 258 -1.97 13.86 0.77
N SER A 259 -1.84 14.85 1.65
CA SER A 259 -2.39 16.19 1.42
C SER A 259 -1.73 16.88 0.23
N LYS A 260 -0.44 16.68 0.01
CA LYS A 260 0.28 17.17 -1.18
C LYS A 260 -0.22 16.50 -2.45
N GLN A 261 -0.50 15.19 -2.41
CA GLN A 261 -1.09 14.49 -3.57
C GLN A 261 -2.43 15.09 -3.98
N ARG A 262 -3.31 15.38 -2.99
CA ARG A 262 -4.65 15.95 -3.25
C ARG A 262 -4.58 17.35 -3.88
N LYS A 263 -3.67 18.20 -3.40
CA LYS A 263 -3.50 19.57 -3.95
C LYS A 263 -3.04 19.55 -5.41
N ASN A 264 -2.10 18.69 -5.76
CA ASN A 264 -1.58 18.60 -7.14
C ASN A 264 -2.58 18.01 -8.15
N ASN A 265 -3.63 17.34 -7.65
CA ASN A 265 -4.70 16.81 -8.51
C ASN A 265 -5.85 17.82 -8.72
N SER A 266 -5.83 18.96 -8.02
CA SER A 266 -6.84 20.03 -8.12
C SER A 266 -6.36 21.21 -8.97
N SER A 267 -5.10 21.20 -9.41
CA SER A 267 -4.47 22.14 -10.35
C SER A 267 -4.33 21.53 -11.74
#